data_1f96ba0e288ec77fb71219bfa1c8121d
#
_entry.id   1f96ba0e288ec77fb71219bfa1c8121d
#
_cell.length_a   1.000
_cell.length_b   1.000
_cell.length_c   1.000
_cell.angle_alpha   90.00
_cell.angle_beta   90.00
_cell.angle_gamma   90.00
#
_symmetry.space_group_name_H-M   'P 1'
#
loop_
_entity.id
_entity.type
_entity.pdbx_description
1 polymer ?
#
loop_
_entity_poly.entity_id
_entity_poly.type
_entity_poly.pdbx_seq_one_letter_code
_entity_poly.pdbx_strand_id
1 'polypeptide(L)'
;MKVIQELVAHFDRRGRLSRAQIRRLLEQGFLAADAPANMVDLAQPVGATYYFRVTGESNGPCWGTDVYTGDTSIAVAAVHMGLVKAGMSAIVRVEAVSPPTEFQGSARHGVTSHDFGRYGSAYRLAAV
;
A
#
# COMPACT_ATOMS: atom_id res chain seq x y z
N MET A 1 12.98 6.06 8.76
CA MET A 1 12.66 5.34 9.99
C MET A 1 13.20 3.93 9.95
N LYS A 2 14.51 3.87 9.94
CA LYS A 2 15.23 2.62 9.76
C LYS A 2 14.99 1.61 10.88
N VAL A 3 14.94 2.10 12.13
CA VAL A 3 14.71 1.24 13.29
C VAL A 3 13.33 0.57 13.23
N ILE A 4 12.32 1.32 12.80
CA ILE A 4 10.96 0.80 12.67
C ILE A 4 10.90 -0.27 11.59
N GLN A 5 11.58 -0.05 10.46
CA GLN A 5 11.64 -1.03 9.38
C GLN A 5 12.30 -2.32 9.83
N GLU A 6 13.38 -2.22 10.59
CA GLU A 6 14.07 -3.39 11.13
C GLU A 6 13.18 -4.15 12.11
N LEU A 7 12.43 -3.44 12.94
CA LEU A 7 11.49 -4.06 13.87
C LEU A 7 10.40 -4.83 13.13
N VAL A 8 9.81 -4.22 12.11
CA VAL A 8 8.77 -4.88 11.30
C VAL A 8 9.35 -6.12 10.62
N ALA A 9 10.51 -6.01 10.00
CA ALA A 9 11.15 -7.15 9.35
C ALA A 9 11.45 -8.28 10.32
N HIS A 10 11.89 -7.96 11.53
CA HIS A 10 12.16 -8.95 12.55
C HIS A 10 10.90 -9.74 12.92
N PHE A 11 9.80 -9.05 13.17
CA PHE A 11 8.55 -9.70 13.53
C PHE A 11 7.93 -10.47 12.37
N ASP A 12 8.07 -9.95 11.16
CA ASP A 12 7.58 -10.64 9.96
C ASP A 12 8.29 -11.98 9.75
N ARG A 13 9.59 -12.03 9.97
CA ARG A 13 10.32 -13.30 9.87
C ARG A 13 9.81 -14.32 10.86
N ARG A 14 9.37 -13.90 12.02
CA ARG A 14 8.75 -14.77 13.01
C ARG A 14 7.28 -14.99 12.74
N GLY A 15 6.68 -14.17 11.87
CA GLY A 15 5.33 -14.31 11.39
C GLY A 15 4.25 -14.14 12.44
N ARG A 16 4.44 -13.26 13.44
CA ARG A 16 3.61 -13.47 14.61
C ARG A 16 3.18 -12.26 15.39
N LEU A 17 2.81 -11.21 14.71
CA LEU A 17 2.12 -10.11 15.37
C LEU A 17 0.61 -10.36 15.31
N SER A 18 -0.06 -10.32 16.44
CA SER A 18 -1.52 -10.33 16.49
C SER A 18 -2.06 -8.97 16.06
N ARG A 19 -3.35 -8.93 15.71
CA ARG A 19 -4.00 -7.66 15.35
C ARG A 19 -3.90 -6.63 16.47
N ALA A 20 -4.04 -7.06 17.71
CA ALA A 20 -3.92 -6.17 18.86
C ALA A 20 -2.51 -5.60 19.00
N GLN A 21 -1.49 -6.42 18.76
CA GLN A 21 -0.11 -5.97 18.81
C GLN A 21 0.18 -4.98 17.69
N ILE A 22 -0.28 -5.26 16.48
CA ILE A 22 -0.12 -4.36 15.34
C ILE A 22 -0.76 -3.01 15.65
N ARG A 23 -2.01 -3.01 16.13
CA ARG A 23 -2.72 -1.78 16.47
C ARG A 23 -1.96 -0.97 17.51
N ARG A 24 -1.47 -1.63 18.55
CA ARG A 24 -0.72 -0.97 19.61
C ARG A 24 0.56 -0.32 19.08
N LEU A 25 1.29 -1.04 18.23
CA LEU A 25 2.52 -0.52 17.65
C LEU A 25 2.25 0.64 16.71
N LEU A 26 1.16 0.58 15.94
CA LEU A 26 0.74 1.69 15.09
C LEU A 26 0.38 2.93 15.92
N GLU A 27 -0.37 2.75 17.00
CA GLU A 27 -0.76 3.85 17.87
C GLU A 27 0.47 4.50 18.52
N GLN A 28 1.50 3.72 18.78
CA GLN A 28 2.75 4.20 19.35
C GLN A 28 3.74 4.71 18.30
N GLY A 29 3.41 4.57 17.02
CA GLY A 29 4.28 5.01 15.92
C GLY A 29 5.46 4.11 15.65
N PHE A 30 5.46 2.88 16.13
CA PHE A 30 6.59 1.97 16.00
C PHE A 30 6.55 1.04 14.79
N LEU A 31 5.40 0.88 14.15
CA LEU A 31 5.24 -0.15 13.13
C LEU A 31 5.29 0.37 11.71
N ALA A 32 4.94 1.61 11.46
CA ALA A 32 4.85 2.12 10.10
C ALA A 32 6.22 2.58 9.62
N ALA A 33 6.58 2.17 8.41
CA ALA A 33 7.72 2.67 7.67
C ALA A 33 7.25 3.63 6.59
N ASP A 34 8.15 4.46 6.07
CA ASP A 34 7.80 5.31 4.94
C ASP A 34 7.53 4.45 3.71
N ALA A 35 6.47 4.76 2.98
CA ALA A 35 6.08 3.99 1.81
C ALA A 35 7.13 4.09 0.71
N PRO A 36 7.46 2.98 0.04
CA PRO A 36 8.21 3.05 -1.20
C PRO A 36 7.35 3.63 -2.31
N ALA A 37 7.94 3.87 -3.47
CA ALA A 37 7.21 4.41 -4.61
C ALA A 37 6.08 3.47 -5.05
N ASN A 38 6.35 2.16 -5.07
CA ASN A 38 5.40 1.14 -5.49
C ASN A 38 5.70 -0.19 -4.81
N MET A 39 5.03 -1.25 -5.24
CA MET A 39 5.15 -2.58 -4.64
C MET A 39 5.93 -3.57 -5.51
N VAL A 40 6.66 -3.12 -6.50
CA VAL A 40 7.35 -4.03 -7.44
C VAL A 40 8.21 -5.05 -6.70
N ASP A 41 8.96 -4.61 -5.69
CA ASP A 41 9.85 -5.50 -4.94
C ASP A 41 9.19 -6.15 -3.73
N LEU A 42 7.95 -5.81 -3.42
CA LEU A 42 7.28 -6.24 -2.20
C LEU A 42 5.98 -7.00 -2.45
N ALA A 43 5.63 -7.24 -3.71
CA ALA A 43 4.35 -7.86 -4.05
C ALA A 43 4.37 -9.39 -3.98
N GLN A 44 5.43 -9.97 -3.50
CA GLN A 44 5.55 -11.40 -3.29
C GLN A 44 6.07 -11.69 -1.88
N PRO A 45 5.56 -12.72 -1.23
CA PRO A 45 4.47 -13.59 -1.67
C PRO A 45 3.11 -12.90 -1.56
N VAL A 46 2.13 -13.43 -2.29
CA VAL A 46 0.74 -13.00 -2.13
C VAL A 46 0.31 -13.20 -0.68
N GLY A 47 -0.37 -12.19 -0.13
CA GLY A 47 -0.74 -12.15 1.28
C GLY A 47 0.22 -11.35 2.15
N ALA A 48 1.39 -10.99 1.64
CA ALA A 48 2.32 -10.12 2.38
C ALA A 48 1.64 -8.79 2.67
N THR A 49 1.75 -8.33 3.92
CA THR A 49 1.06 -7.13 4.39
C THR A 49 2.07 -6.19 5.01
N TYR A 50 1.95 -4.91 4.66
CA TYR A 50 2.83 -3.86 5.12
C TYR A 50 2.02 -2.69 5.66
N TYR A 51 2.61 -1.95 6.56
CA TYR A 51 2.01 -0.73 7.11
C TYR A 51 2.94 0.43 6.76
N PHE A 52 2.46 1.34 5.94
CA PHE A 52 3.27 2.43 5.41
C PHE A 52 2.71 3.79 5.80
N ARG A 53 3.61 4.72 6.11
CA ARG A 53 3.26 6.13 6.15
C ARG A 53 3.36 6.66 4.73
N VAL A 54 2.26 7.21 4.25
CA VAL A 54 2.11 7.68 2.88
C VAL A 54 1.79 9.17 2.90
N THR A 55 2.50 9.95 2.09
CA THR A 55 2.09 11.31 1.75
C THR A 55 1.41 11.26 0.40
N GLY A 56 0.13 11.63 0.35
CA GLY A 56 -0.69 11.49 -0.85
C GLY A 56 -0.21 12.35 -2.01
N GLU A 57 -0.33 11.83 -3.21
CA GLU A 57 -0.04 12.54 -4.45
C GLU A 57 -1.20 12.38 -5.42
N SER A 58 -1.52 13.44 -6.18
CA SER A 58 -2.61 13.40 -7.14
C SER A 58 -2.17 13.05 -8.55
N ASN A 59 -0.87 13.02 -8.81
CA ASN A 59 -0.31 12.72 -10.14
C ASN A 59 0.75 11.63 -10.02
N GLY A 60 0.67 10.66 -10.91
CA GLY A 60 1.64 9.60 -11.00
C GLY A 60 1.05 8.35 -11.62
N PRO A 61 1.86 7.32 -11.85
CA PRO A 61 1.37 6.09 -12.48
C PRO A 61 0.35 5.38 -11.58
N CYS A 62 -0.84 5.10 -12.16
CA CYS A 62 -1.92 4.45 -11.44
C CYS A 62 -2.78 3.64 -12.41
N TRP A 63 -2.80 2.33 -12.22
CA TRP A 63 -3.61 1.40 -13.00
C TRP A 63 -4.45 0.55 -12.08
N GLY A 64 -5.74 0.52 -12.34
CA GLY A 64 -6.69 -0.27 -11.57
C GLY A 64 -7.55 0.58 -10.64
N THR A 65 -8.47 -0.09 -9.96
CA THR A 65 -9.37 0.51 -8.98
C THR A 65 -9.58 -0.51 -7.87
N ASP A 66 -9.30 -0.13 -6.64
CA ASP A 66 -9.35 -0.96 -5.44
C ASP A 66 -8.26 -2.03 -5.42
N VAL A 67 -7.94 -2.64 -6.54
CA VAL A 67 -6.76 -3.49 -6.73
C VAL A 67 -5.93 -2.82 -7.82
N TYR A 68 -4.66 -2.62 -7.53
CA TYR A 68 -3.76 -1.86 -8.39
C TYR A 68 -2.59 -2.72 -8.84
N THR A 69 -2.03 -2.39 -10.01
CA THR A 69 -0.81 -3.08 -10.47
C THR A 69 0.33 -2.83 -9.49
N GLY A 70 1.27 -3.78 -9.41
CA GLY A 70 2.41 -3.65 -8.49
C GLY A 70 3.26 -2.40 -8.73
N ASP A 71 3.29 -1.89 -9.95
CA ASP A 71 4.02 -0.67 -10.29
C ASP A 71 3.21 0.62 -10.14
N THR A 72 1.95 0.54 -9.70
CA THR A 72 1.17 1.73 -9.37
C THR A 72 1.79 2.44 -8.16
N SER A 73 1.87 3.77 -8.23
CA SER A 73 2.34 4.59 -7.12
C SER A 73 1.45 4.39 -5.89
N ILE A 74 2.05 4.02 -4.77
CA ILE A 74 1.30 3.86 -3.51
C ILE A 74 0.70 5.19 -3.07
N ALA A 75 1.45 6.28 -3.22
CA ALA A 75 0.97 7.62 -2.85
C ALA A 75 -0.24 8.04 -3.67
N VAL A 76 -0.25 7.72 -4.96
CA VAL A 76 -1.36 8.06 -5.85
C VAL A 76 -2.55 7.13 -5.60
N ALA A 77 -2.30 5.83 -5.43
CA ALA A 77 -3.36 4.87 -5.12
C ALA A 77 -4.06 5.21 -3.80
N ALA A 78 -3.32 5.65 -2.80
CA ALA A 78 -3.89 6.04 -1.51
C ALA A 78 -4.87 7.22 -1.65
N VAL A 79 -4.55 8.20 -2.51
CA VAL A 79 -5.47 9.30 -2.80
C VAL A 79 -6.67 8.80 -3.60
N HIS A 80 -6.44 7.97 -4.61
CA HIS A 80 -7.50 7.39 -5.43
C HIS A 80 -8.50 6.61 -4.57
N MET A 81 -8.02 5.88 -3.57
CA MET A 81 -8.86 5.16 -2.63
C MET A 81 -9.57 6.06 -1.60
N GLY A 82 -9.16 7.32 -1.50
CA GLY A 82 -9.72 8.22 -0.50
C GLY A 82 -9.16 8.01 0.91
N LEU A 83 -8.02 7.35 1.04
CA LEU A 83 -7.40 7.08 2.35
C LEU A 83 -6.61 8.27 2.87
N VAL A 84 -6.15 9.13 1.98
CA VAL A 84 -5.38 10.32 2.31
C VAL A 84 -5.62 11.37 1.23
N LYS A 85 -5.56 12.64 1.59
CA LYS A 85 -5.61 13.73 0.62
C LYS A 85 -4.21 14.04 0.10
N ALA A 86 -4.15 14.58 -1.12
CA ALA A 86 -2.87 15.02 -1.70
C ALA A 86 -2.19 16.02 -0.77
N GLY A 87 -0.91 15.82 -0.52
CA GLY A 87 -0.11 16.65 0.38
C GLY A 87 -0.24 16.32 1.86
N MET A 88 -1.19 15.46 2.22
CA MET A 88 -1.38 15.01 3.61
C MET A 88 -0.72 13.65 3.80
N SER A 89 -0.50 13.27 5.05
CA SER A 89 0.10 11.98 5.39
C SER A 89 -0.85 11.13 6.22
N ALA A 90 -0.82 9.84 5.99
CA ALA A 90 -1.58 8.86 6.75
C ALA A 90 -0.86 7.53 6.75
N ILE A 91 -1.23 6.67 7.70
CA ILE A 91 -0.74 5.28 7.69
C ILE A 91 -1.79 4.42 7.02
N VAL A 92 -1.35 3.61 6.07
CA VAL A 92 -2.22 2.71 5.33
C VAL A 92 -1.68 1.29 5.40
N ARG A 93 -2.59 0.34 5.28
CA ARG A 93 -2.23 -1.07 5.15
C ARG A 93 -2.20 -1.42 3.67
N VAL A 94 -1.11 -2.03 3.22
CA VAL A 94 -0.93 -2.46 1.83
C VAL A 94 -0.75 -3.97 1.84
N GLU A 95 -1.56 -4.66 1.07
CA GLU A 95 -1.53 -6.11 0.99
C GLU A 95 -1.27 -6.56 -0.45
N ALA A 96 -0.27 -7.41 -0.64
CA ALA A 96 -0.02 -8.06 -1.93
C ALA A 96 -1.13 -9.08 -2.19
N VAL A 97 -1.76 -8.99 -3.36
CA VAL A 97 -2.87 -9.88 -3.74
C VAL A 97 -2.58 -10.52 -5.09
N SER A 98 -3.29 -11.61 -5.38
CA SER A 98 -3.22 -12.24 -6.69
C SER A 98 -3.69 -11.25 -7.75
N PRO A 99 -2.92 -11.05 -8.82
CA PRO A 99 -3.33 -10.10 -9.85
C PRO A 99 -4.57 -10.61 -10.60
N PRO A 100 -5.55 -9.73 -10.83
CA PRO A 100 -6.68 -10.07 -11.69
C PRO A 100 -6.23 -10.14 -13.14
N THR A 101 -7.10 -10.66 -14.02
CA THR A 101 -6.81 -10.74 -15.45
C THR A 101 -6.85 -9.37 -16.12
N GLU A 102 -7.55 -8.42 -15.52
CA GLU A 102 -7.68 -7.06 -16.03
C GLU A 102 -7.73 -6.08 -14.86
N PHE A 103 -7.21 -4.88 -15.10
CA PHE A 103 -7.30 -3.77 -14.17
C PHE A 103 -8.15 -2.69 -14.81
N GLN A 104 -9.19 -2.22 -14.11
CA GLN A 104 -10.07 -1.19 -14.62
C GLN A 104 -9.74 0.15 -13.98
N GLY A 105 -9.47 1.15 -14.82
CA GLY A 105 -9.24 2.51 -14.36
C GLY A 105 -10.53 3.21 -13.99
N SER A 106 -10.41 4.27 -13.21
CA SER A 106 -11.53 5.12 -12.82
C SER A 106 -11.01 6.47 -12.32
N ALA A 107 -11.91 7.43 -12.22
CA ALA A 107 -11.59 8.73 -11.64
C ALA A 107 -12.19 8.82 -10.25
N ARG A 108 -11.34 8.96 -9.23
CA ARG A 108 -11.76 9.10 -7.84
C ARG A 108 -10.85 10.08 -7.12
N HIS A 109 -11.45 10.94 -6.32
CA HIS A 109 -10.72 11.85 -5.42
C HIS A 109 -9.65 12.68 -6.15
N GLY A 110 -9.96 13.10 -7.38
CA GLY A 110 -9.04 13.91 -8.18
C GLY A 110 -7.93 13.13 -8.87
N VAL A 111 -7.91 11.81 -8.77
CA VAL A 111 -6.95 10.94 -9.43
C VAL A 111 -7.66 10.13 -10.51
N THR A 112 -7.09 10.10 -11.70
CA THR A 112 -7.57 9.23 -12.78
C THR A 112 -6.61 8.06 -12.92
N SER A 113 -7.09 6.85 -12.64
CA SER A 113 -6.34 5.64 -12.92
C SER A 113 -6.69 5.13 -14.31
N HIS A 114 -5.86 4.22 -14.83
CA HIS A 114 -6.00 3.73 -16.19
C HIS A 114 -6.28 2.24 -16.23
N ASP A 115 -6.86 1.79 -17.34
CA ASP A 115 -7.04 0.37 -17.61
C ASP A 115 -5.69 -0.27 -17.90
N PHE A 116 -5.54 -1.52 -17.51
CA PHE A 116 -4.41 -2.33 -17.89
C PHE A 116 -4.84 -3.78 -18.02
N GLY A 117 -4.17 -4.53 -18.90
CA GLY A 117 -4.43 -5.93 -19.06
C GLY A 117 -3.77 -6.76 -17.97
N ARG A 118 -2.99 -7.78 -18.36
CA ARG A 118 -2.32 -8.63 -17.37
C ARG A 118 -1.05 -7.97 -16.84
N TYR A 119 -0.89 -8.03 -15.54
CA TYR A 119 0.33 -7.60 -14.87
C TYR A 119 0.72 -8.62 -13.82
N GLY A 120 2.01 -8.84 -13.61
CA GLY A 120 2.53 -9.95 -12.79
C GLY A 120 2.37 -9.80 -11.29
N SER A 121 1.97 -8.63 -10.80
CA SER A 121 1.79 -8.40 -9.37
C SER A 121 0.70 -7.36 -9.14
N ALA A 122 0.09 -7.42 -7.95
CA ALA A 122 -0.98 -6.49 -7.60
C ALA A 122 -1.01 -6.29 -6.09
N TYR A 123 -1.62 -5.19 -5.68
CA TYR A 123 -1.83 -4.91 -4.27
C TYR A 123 -3.13 -4.15 -4.06
N ARG A 124 -3.59 -4.16 -2.83
CA ARG A 124 -4.72 -3.35 -2.39
C ARG A 124 -4.35 -2.61 -1.12
N LEU A 125 -5.09 -1.54 -0.85
CA LEU A 125 -4.88 -0.71 0.33
C LEU A 125 -6.13 -0.69 1.20
N ALA A 126 -5.93 -0.41 2.47
CA ALA A 126 -7.02 -0.22 3.41
C ALA A 126 -6.60 0.78 4.47
N ALA A 127 -7.59 1.42 5.07
CA ALA A 127 -7.37 2.21 6.27
C ALA A 127 -6.95 1.30 7.43
N VAL A 128 -6.19 1.87 8.33
CA VAL A 128 -5.76 1.16 9.54
C VAL A 128 -6.74 1.37 10.67
#